data_660f4a7e376d4b05190852e039943ac1
#
_entry.id   660f4a7e376d4b05190852e039943ac1
#
_cell.length_a   1.000
_cell.length_b   1.000
_cell.length_c   1.000
_cell.angle_alpha   90.00
_cell.angle_beta   90.00
_cell.angle_gamma   90.00
#
_symmetry.space_group_name_H-M   'P 1'
#
loop_
_entity.id
_entity.type
_entity.pdbx_description
1 polymer ?
#
loop_
_entity_poly.entity_id
_entity_poly.type
_entity_poly.pdbx_seq_one_letter_code
_entity_poly.pdbx_strand_id
1 'polypeptide(L)'
;MSLRRLATCLSITTALVACGVPDEGRFVSLEGNEIPPALVETTTTSSTTSTLPAELATPTTTIVEVLTEQVEFFFVSANRVVRTERFIVSPATPTQVLDTLLAGLDSQVENSGLRSALPAQLTATIDVRRGIARVASTAPFLSELEPLDQRLAIAQIVLTLTRRPGIGQVIFTVDGADISVPRGGGDLTAPGTAVTYDDYLAVLSTRDS
;
A
#
# COMPACT_ATOMS: atom_id res chain seq x y z
N MET A 1 -13.07 -65.56 14.49
CA MET A 1 -13.83 -65.16 15.70
C MET A 1 -13.94 -63.65 15.66
N SER A 2 -15.08 -63.19 15.22
CA SER A 2 -16.18 -62.60 16.03
C SER A 2 -15.79 -61.19 16.44
N LEU A 3 -16.50 -60.15 16.33
CA LEU A 3 -17.93 -59.84 16.12
C LEU A 3 -18.07 -58.32 16.02
N ARG A 4 -18.80 -57.83 15.05
CA ARG A 4 -19.91 -56.87 15.20
C ARG A 4 -19.77 -55.78 16.29
N ARG A 5 -19.84 -54.54 15.88
CA ARG A 5 -20.67 -53.46 16.41
C ARG A 5 -20.72 -52.41 15.33
N LEU A 6 -21.73 -52.43 14.54
CA LEU A 6 -23.04 -51.79 14.55
C LEU A 6 -22.99 -50.33 15.04
N ALA A 7 -23.12 -49.47 14.04
CA ALA A 7 -24.11 -48.43 13.86
C ALA A 7 -24.34 -47.44 15.01
N THR A 8 -24.07 -46.15 14.68
CA THR A 8 -25.15 -45.17 14.90
C THR A 8 -24.83 -43.98 13.98
N CYS A 9 -25.56 -43.88 12.84
CA CYS A 9 -25.67 -42.64 12.06
C CYS A 9 -26.47 -41.64 12.89
N LEU A 10 -25.81 -40.58 13.33
CA LEU A 10 -26.50 -39.41 13.84
C LEU A 10 -26.40 -38.32 12.77
N SER A 11 -27.45 -38.23 11.97
CA SER A 11 -27.70 -37.17 10.99
C SER A 11 -27.90 -35.85 11.72
N ILE A 12 -26.91 -34.98 11.71
CA ILE A 12 -27.08 -33.58 12.11
C ILE A 12 -27.46 -32.82 10.85
N THR A 13 -28.71 -32.54 10.70
CA THR A 13 -29.28 -31.65 9.68
C THR A 13 -28.97 -30.21 10.11
N THR A 14 -27.93 -29.64 9.56
CA THR A 14 -27.61 -28.22 9.76
C THR A 14 -28.51 -27.42 8.80
N ALA A 15 -29.50 -26.72 9.33
CA ALA A 15 -30.30 -25.76 8.60
C ALA A 15 -29.41 -24.56 8.20
N LEU A 16 -29.09 -24.43 6.92
CA LEU A 16 -28.53 -23.21 6.35
C LEU A 16 -29.66 -22.17 6.30
N VAL A 17 -29.59 -21.21 7.20
CA VAL A 17 -30.34 -19.95 7.06
C VAL A 17 -29.61 -19.14 5.98
N ALA A 18 -30.11 -19.25 4.75
CA ALA A 18 -29.75 -18.36 3.66
C ALA A 18 -30.35 -16.98 3.99
N CYS A 19 -29.49 -15.99 4.32
CA CYS A 19 -29.84 -14.58 4.24
C CYS A 19 -30.14 -14.30 2.76
N GLY A 20 -31.42 -14.22 2.40
CA GLY A 20 -31.83 -13.86 1.07
C GLY A 20 -31.45 -12.41 0.77
N VAL A 21 -30.56 -12.24 -0.17
CA VAL A 21 -30.41 -10.98 -0.90
C VAL A 21 -31.66 -10.88 -1.78
N PRO A 22 -32.45 -9.82 -1.72
CA PRO A 22 -33.58 -9.64 -2.63
C PRO A 22 -33.03 -9.47 -4.06
N ASP A 23 -33.36 -10.42 -4.92
CA ASP A 23 -32.98 -10.48 -6.33
C ASP A 23 -33.99 -9.68 -7.16
N GLU A 24 -34.14 -8.40 -6.83
CA GLU A 24 -34.97 -7.48 -7.62
C GLU A 24 -34.05 -6.40 -8.25
N GLY A 25 -33.29 -6.84 -9.24
CA GLY A 25 -32.50 -5.98 -10.11
C GLY A 25 -33.34 -5.10 -11.05
N ARG A 26 -34.39 -4.45 -10.51
CA ARG A 26 -35.13 -3.43 -11.23
C ARG A 26 -34.81 -2.07 -10.61
N PHE A 27 -33.95 -1.33 -11.28
CA PHE A 27 -33.80 0.10 -10.99
C PHE A 27 -35.13 0.78 -11.35
N VAL A 28 -35.90 1.19 -10.35
CA VAL A 28 -37.05 2.06 -10.54
C VAL A 28 -36.53 3.49 -10.48
N SER A 29 -36.72 4.25 -11.55
CA SER A 29 -36.46 5.69 -11.53
C SER A 29 -37.45 6.33 -10.56
N LEU A 30 -36.93 6.89 -9.46
CA LEU A 30 -37.72 7.70 -8.54
C LEU A 30 -38.13 8.99 -9.23
N GLU A 31 -39.41 9.27 -9.28
CA GLU A 31 -39.89 10.58 -9.71
C GLU A 31 -39.49 11.62 -8.65
N GLY A 32 -39.14 12.86 -9.10
CA GLY A 32 -38.60 13.91 -8.23
C GLY A 32 -39.44 14.28 -7.01
N ASN A 33 -40.67 13.75 -6.94
CA ASN A 33 -41.62 13.95 -5.86
C ASN A 33 -41.46 12.98 -4.67
N GLU A 34 -40.68 11.90 -4.85
CA GLU A 34 -40.47 10.85 -3.83
C GLU A 34 -39.13 11.00 -3.12
N ILE A 35 -38.32 12.01 -3.50
CA ILE A 35 -37.02 12.25 -2.88
C ILE A 35 -37.23 13.12 -1.63
N PRO A 36 -36.80 12.67 -0.43
CA PRO A 36 -36.87 13.49 0.76
C PRO A 36 -36.14 14.83 0.56
N PRO A 37 -36.66 15.95 1.04
CA PRO A 37 -36.08 17.30 0.84
C PRO A 37 -34.63 17.45 1.29
N ALA A 38 -34.19 16.58 2.20
CA ALA A 38 -32.81 16.57 2.71
C ALA A 38 -31.75 16.02 1.72
N LEU A 39 -32.19 15.38 0.63
CA LEU A 39 -31.30 14.82 -0.40
C LEU A 39 -31.31 15.61 -1.71
N VAL A 40 -32.12 16.67 -1.78
CA VAL A 40 -32.12 17.60 -2.91
C VAL A 40 -31.08 18.68 -2.62
N GLU A 41 -29.83 18.44 -2.96
CA GLU A 41 -28.84 19.51 -3.01
C GLU A 41 -29.19 20.44 -4.18
N THR A 42 -29.72 21.60 -3.85
CA THR A 42 -29.98 22.65 -4.82
C THR A 42 -28.63 23.23 -5.24
N THR A 43 -28.06 22.73 -6.32
CA THR A 43 -26.94 23.38 -6.99
C THR A 43 -27.49 24.68 -7.61
N THR A 44 -27.48 25.75 -6.83
CA THR A 44 -27.85 27.09 -7.32
C THR A 44 -26.69 27.60 -8.17
N THR A 45 -26.71 27.34 -9.47
CA THR A 45 -25.85 28.03 -10.43
C THR A 45 -26.42 29.42 -10.60
N SER A 46 -26.03 30.37 -9.78
CA SER A 46 -26.31 31.79 -9.94
C SER A 46 -25.40 32.32 -11.04
N SER A 47 -25.87 32.33 -12.28
CA SER A 47 -25.28 33.12 -13.34
C SER A 47 -25.69 34.59 -13.15
N THR A 48 -24.93 35.34 -12.38
CA THR A 48 -25.05 36.79 -12.30
C THR A 48 -24.19 37.39 -13.41
N THR A 49 -24.82 37.74 -14.54
CA THR A 49 -24.20 38.61 -15.54
C THR A 49 -24.20 40.02 -14.95
N SER A 50 -23.13 40.38 -14.27
CA SER A 50 -22.89 41.74 -13.81
C SER A 50 -22.00 42.45 -14.80
N THR A 51 -22.60 43.30 -15.61
CA THR A 51 -21.86 44.24 -16.47
C THR A 51 -21.43 45.41 -15.57
N LEU A 52 -20.21 45.38 -15.06
CA LEU A 52 -19.55 46.51 -14.38
C LEU A 52 -18.19 46.76 -15.02
N PRO A 53 -17.73 48.05 -15.06
CA PRO A 53 -16.53 48.45 -15.79
C PRO A 53 -15.27 47.80 -15.24
N ALA A 54 -14.30 47.59 -16.16
CA ALA A 54 -12.99 47.00 -15.85
C ALA A 54 -12.21 47.87 -14.88
N GLU A 55 -12.32 47.56 -13.54
CA GLU A 55 -11.36 47.97 -12.55
C GLU A 55 -10.65 46.73 -12.02
N LEU A 56 -9.33 46.74 -12.21
CA LEU A 56 -8.32 45.84 -11.67
C LEU A 56 -8.85 44.53 -11.05
N ALA A 57 -9.03 43.51 -11.88
CA ALA A 57 -9.20 42.15 -11.39
C ALA A 57 -7.87 41.70 -10.71
N THR A 58 -7.81 41.79 -9.41
CA THR A 58 -6.78 41.11 -8.65
C THR A 58 -6.92 39.61 -8.94
N PRO A 59 -5.89 38.92 -9.43
CA PRO A 59 -6.00 37.49 -9.67
C PRO A 59 -6.26 36.79 -8.34
N THR A 60 -7.48 36.28 -8.16
CA THR A 60 -7.79 35.41 -7.03
C THR A 60 -7.09 34.09 -7.30
N THR A 61 -5.92 33.92 -6.70
CA THR A 61 -5.22 32.64 -6.70
C THR A 61 -6.05 31.66 -5.86
N THR A 62 -6.80 30.79 -6.53
CA THR A 62 -7.46 29.67 -5.87
C THR A 62 -6.37 28.73 -5.40
N ILE A 63 -6.07 28.72 -4.11
CA ILE A 63 -5.18 27.72 -3.50
C ILE A 63 -5.96 26.40 -3.52
N VAL A 64 -5.55 25.48 -4.36
CA VAL A 64 -6.05 24.11 -4.32
C VAL A 64 -5.40 23.45 -3.10
N GLU A 65 -6.19 23.18 -2.07
CA GLU A 65 -5.74 22.43 -0.90
C GLU A 65 -5.49 20.98 -1.31
N VAL A 66 -4.22 20.57 -1.31
CA VAL A 66 -3.82 19.19 -1.59
C VAL A 66 -3.90 18.41 -0.28
N LEU A 67 -4.85 17.48 -0.21
CA LEU A 67 -4.97 16.58 0.93
C LEU A 67 -3.74 15.66 0.97
N THR A 68 -3.16 15.51 2.15
CA THR A 68 -2.03 14.60 2.40
C THR A 68 -2.36 13.62 3.51
N GLU A 69 -1.74 12.45 3.48
CA GLU A 69 -1.79 11.48 4.58
C GLU A 69 -0.38 11.11 5.03
N GLN A 70 -0.25 10.80 6.31
CA GLN A 70 0.99 10.36 6.91
C GLN A 70 1.23 8.88 6.64
N VAL A 71 2.40 8.55 6.10
CA VAL A 71 2.80 7.20 5.73
C VAL A 71 4.11 6.85 6.40
N GLU A 72 4.19 5.63 6.93
CA GLU A 72 5.43 5.09 7.50
C GLU A 72 6.35 4.61 6.40
N PHE A 73 7.58 5.09 6.42
CA PHE A 73 8.69 4.67 5.57
C PHE A 73 9.80 4.11 6.44
N PHE A 74 10.61 3.27 5.84
CA PHE A 74 11.75 2.67 6.51
C PHE A 74 13.04 2.99 5.77
N PHE A 75 14.00 3.58 6.49
CA PHE A 75 15.32 3.94 6.00
C PHE A 75 16.41 3.33 6.88
N VAL A 76 17.65 3.50 6.52
CA VAL A 76 18.79 2.88 7.22
C VAL A 76 19.52 3.92 8.08
N SER A 77 19.78 3.56 9.33
CA SER A 77 20.68 4.27 10.24
C SER A 77 21.53 3.25 11.00
N ALA A 78 22.84 3.48 11.08
CA ALA A 78 23.77 2.61 11.81
C ALA A 78 23.60 1.10 11.50
N ASN A 79 23.42 0.75 10.22
CA ASN A 79 23.22 -0.62 9.73
C ASN A 79 21.94 -1.31 10.24
N ARG A 80 20.96 -0.54 10.64
CA ARG A 80 19.62 -0.97 11.03
C ARG A 80 18.57 -0.20 10.25
N VAL A 81 17.42 -0.82 10.08
CA VAL A 81 16.26 -0.16 9.48
C VAL A 81 15.48 0.57 10.58
N VAL A 82 15.21 1.85 10.37
CA VAL A 82 14.46 2.72 11.29
C VAL A 82 13.21 3.24 10.61
N ARG A 83 12.15 3.38 11.39
CA ARG A 83 10.89 3.96 10.95
C ARG A 83 11.02 5.48 10.82
N THR A 84 10.42 6.03 9.78
CA THR A 84 10.34 7.46 9.50
C THR A 84 8.95 7.76 8.94
N GLU A 85 8.37 8.88 9.29
CA GLU A 85 7.06 9.28 8.79
C GLU A 85 7.20 10.37 7.73
N ARG A 86 6.42 10.26 6.64
CA ARG A 86 6.37 11.25 5.58
C ARG A 86 4.93 11.51 5.16
N PHE A 87 4.65 12.73 4.74
CA PHE A 87 3.37 13.11 4.18
C PHE A 87 3.41 12.93 2.67
N ILE A 88 2.42 12.22 2.12
CA ILE A 88 2.24 12.06 0.68
C ILE A 88 0.80 12.41 0.31
N VAL A 89 0.56 12.65 -0.97
CA VAL A 89 -0.77 13.03 -1.48
C VAL A 89 -1.76 11.91 -1.20
N SER A 90 -2.89 12.26 -0.58
CA SER A 90 -3.97 11.32 -0.24
C SER A 90 -4.92 11.12 -1.44
N PRO A 91 -5.39 9.88 -1.69
CA PRO A 91 -5.05 8.65 -0.99
C PRO A 91 -3.69 8.10 -1.44
N ALA A 92 -2.86 7.70 -0.47
CA ALA A 92 -1.54 7.14 -0.74
C ALA A 92 -1.64 5.74 -1.36
N THR A 93 -1.48 5.66 -2.65
CA THR A 93 -1.46 4.38 -3.38
C THR A 93 -0.16 3.61 -3.15
N PRO A 94 -0.16 2.27 -3.27
CA PRO A 94 1.08 1.48 -3.20
C PRO A 94 2.17 1.95 -4.17
N THR A 95 1.79 2.39 -5.37
CA THR A 95 2.72 2.95 -6.36
C THR A 95 3.38 4.23 -5.87
N GLN A 96 2.60 5.19 -5.37
CA GLN A 96 3.15 6.44 -4.81
C GLN A 96 4.08 6.17 -3.63
N VAL A 97 3.75 5.20 -2.78
CA VAL A 97 4.60 4.81 -1.64
C VAL A 97 5.92 4.21 -2.14
N LEU A 98 5.88 3.29 -3.12
CA LEU A 98 7.09 2.73 -3.71
C LEU A 98 7.94 3.82 -4.38
N ASP A 99 7.34 4.66 -5.21
CA ASP A 99 8.04 5.76 -5.91
C ASP A 99 8.70 6.73 -4.92
N THR A 100 8.00 7.09 -3.83
CA THR A 100 8.55 7.94 -2.77
C THR A 100 9.73 7.27 -2.06
N LEU A 101 9.65 5.94 -1.82
CA LEU A 101 10.74 5.18 -1.23
C LEU A 101 11.97 5.14 -2.15
N LEU A 102 11.75 4.91 -3.46
CA LEU A 102 12.80 4.87 -4.48
C LEU A 102 13.45 6.24 -4.72
N ALA A 103 12.68 7.32 -4.62
CA ALA A 103 13.21 8.68 -4.68
C ALA A 103 14.19 8.99 -3.52
N GLY A 104 14.15 8.18 -2.46
CA GLY A 104 15.10 8.28 -1.35
C GLY A 104 14.79 9.41 -0.38
N LEU A 105 15.83 9.94 0.23
CA LEU A 105 15.77 10.99 1.26
C LEU A 105 16.12 12.35 0.67
N ASP A 106 15.48 13.38 1.18
CA ASP A 106 15.91 14.75 0.90
C ASP A 106 17.25 15.04 1.62
N SER A 107 18.08 15.88 1.05
CA SER A 107 19.42 16.21 1.56
C SER A 107 19.43 16.67 3.02
N GLN A 108 18.35 17.28 3.49
CA GLN A 108 18.21 17.70 4.89
C GLN A 108 18.02 16.51 5.84
N VAL A 109 17.34 15.47 5.39
CA VAL A 109 17.11 14.25 6.17
C VAL A 109 18.33 13.33 6.13
N GLU A 110 19.07 13.30 5.02
CA GLU A 110 20.37 12.59 4.93
C GLU A 110 21.36 13.09 5.97
N ASN A 111 21.37 14.39 6.25
CA ASN A 111 22.22 15.00 7.29
C ASN A 111 21.86 14.54 8.71
N SER A 112 20.72 13.88 8.94
CA SER A 112 20.35 13.27 10.22
C SER A 112 20.95 11.88 10.45
N GLY A 113 21.81 11.38 9.55
CA GLY A 113 22.41 10.04 9.61
C GLY A 113 21.52 8.93 9.08
N LEU A 114 20.45 9.29 8.37
CA LEU A 114 19.63 8.34 7.60
C LEU A 114 20.17 8.20 6.19
N ARG A 115 20.10 6.99 5.65
CA ARG A 115 20.44 6.69 4.25
C ARG A 115 19.44 5.71 3.64
N SER A 116 19.38 5.66 2.32
CA SER A 116 18.77 4.56 1.60
C SER A 116 19.80 3.46 1.34
N ALA A 117 19.39 2.20 1.45
CA ALA A 117 20.16 1.06 0.95
C ALA A 117 19.79 0.72 -0.50
N LEU A 118 18.74 1.36 -1.04
CA LEU A 118 18.33 1.18 -2.43
C LEU A 118 19.26 1.95 -3.36
N PRO A 119 19.68 1.36 -4.50
CA PRO A 119 20.44 2.09 -5.51
C PRO A 119 19.65 3.29 -6.04
N ALA A 120 20.30 4.44 -6.23
CA ALA A 120 19.65 5.67 -6.67
C ALA A 120 18.99 5.55 -8.07
N GLN A 121 19.51 4.66 -8.92
CA GLN A 121 18.98 4.40 -10.27
C GLN A 121 17.97 3.26 -10.32
N LEU A 122 17.59 2.68 -9.17
CA LEU A 122 16.62 1.60 -9.14
C LEU A 122 15.25 2.09 -9.59
N THR A 123 14.72 1.44 -10.61
CA THR A 123 13.33 1.59 -11.06
C THR A 123 12.58 0.30 -10.81
N ALA A 124 11.42 0.41 -10.21
CA ALA A 124 10.56 -0.74 -9.96
C ALA A 124 9.09 -0.34 -10.06
N THR A 125 8.26 -1.31 -10.37
CA THR A 125 6.80 -1.17 -10.39
C THR A 125 6.18 -2.10 -9.36
N ILE A 126 4.94 -1.83 -8.97
CA ILE A 126 4.21 -2.64 -7.99
C ILE A 126 2.83 -3.01 -8.51
N ASP A 127 2.45 -4.27 -8.35
CA ASP A 127 1.09 -4.77 -8.53
C ASP A 127 0.65 -5.47 -7.25
N VAL A 128 -0.54 -5.12 -6.74
CA VAL A 128 -1.06 -5.68 -5.48
C VAL A 128 -2.29 -6.51 -5.76
N ARG A 129 -2.22 -7.80 -5.40
CA ARG A 129 -3.34 -8.74 -5.55
C ARG A 129 -3.49 -9.62 -4.32
N ARG A 130 -4.68 -9.64 -3.74
CA ARG A 130 -5.03 -10.52 -2.60
C ARG A 130 -4.06 -10.36 -1.42
N GLY A 131 -3.62 -9.15 -1.14
CA GLY A 131 -2.70 -8.87 -0.02
C GLY A 131 -1.22 -9.14 -0.31
N ILE A 132 -0.87 -9.51 -1.53
CA ILE A 132 0.51 -9.75 -1.97
C ILE A 132 0.90 -8.61 -2.92
N ALA A 133 1.97 -7.89 -2.59
CA ALA A 133 2.60 -6.91 -3.45
C ALA A 133 3.69 -7.59 -4.28
N ARG A 134 3.59 -7.55 -5.60
CA ARG A 134 4.65 -7.96 -6.51
C ARG A 134 5.45 -6.73 -6.94
N VAL A 135 6.69 -6.66 -6.50
CA VAL A 135 7.64 -5.60 -6.87
C VAL A 135 8.50 -6.12 -8.03
N ALA A 136 8.41 -5.45 -9.16
CA ALA A 136 9.11 -5.82 -10.38
C ALA A 136 10.13 -4.76 -10.78
N SER A 137 11.40 -5.13 -10.91
CA SER A 137 12.47 -4.29 -11.47
C SER A 137 12.92 -4.82 -12.82
N THR A 138 13.50 -3.95 -13.64
CA THR A 138 14.09 -4.28 -14.94
C THR A 138 15.58 -4.57 -14.87
N ALA A 139 16.20 -4.40 -13.70
CA ALA A 139 17.63 -4.64 -13.51
C ALA A 139 17.89 -5.41 -12.21
N PRO A 140 18.89 -6.29 -12.19
CA PRO A 140 19.28 -7.08 -11.03
C PRO A 140 20.02 -6.20 -10.01
N PHE A 141 19.29 -5.41 -9.23
CA PHE A 141 19.86 -4.41 -8.30
C PHE A 141 20.57 -5.04 -7.08
N LEU A 142 20.22 -6.27 -6.71
CA LEU A 142 20.81 -6.90 -5.52
C LEU A 142 22.27 -7.31 -5.73
N SER A 143 22.64 -7.74 -6.95
CA SER A 143 24.01 -8.21 -7.24
C SER A 143 25.07 -7.12 -7.15
N GLU A 144 24.68 -5.85 -7.19
CA GLU A 144 25.58 -4.70 -7.08
C GLU A 144 25.81 -4.25 -5.63
N LEU A 145 25.06 -4.82 -4.69
CA LEU A 145 25.09 -4.45 -3.27
C LEU A 145 25.89 -5.46 -2.45
N GLU A 146 26.55 -4.99 -1.41
CA GLU A 146 27.15 -5.83 -0.38
C GLU A 146 26.07 -6.65 0.37
N PRO A 147 26.37 -7.84 0.91
CA PRO A 147 25.36 -8.73 1.52
C PRO A 147 24.51 -8.08 2.62
N LEU A 148 25.08 -7.15 3.40
CA LEU A 148 24.35 -6.40 4.40
C LEU A 148 23.36 -5.43 3.74
N ASP A 149 23.83 -4.67 2.74
CA ASP A 149 23.00 -3.70 2.04
C ASP A 149 21.91 -4.38 1.21
N GLN A 150 22.14 -5.57 0.66
CA GLN A 150 21.08 -6.38 0.05
C GLN A 150 19.93 -6.63 1.02
N ARG A 151 20.25 -7.08 2.26
CA ARG A 151 19.23 -7.30 3.30
C ARG A 151 18.49 -6.03 3.69
N LEU A 152 19.24 -4.94 3.85
CA LEU A 152 18.68 -3.64 4.23
C LEU A 152 17.79 -3.06 3.11
N ALA A 153 18.20 -3.22 1.83
CA ALA A 153 17.43 -2.78 0.68
C ALA A 153 16.07 -3.50 0.59
N ILE A 154 16.09 -4.84 0.70
CA ILE A 154 14.85 -5.62 0.71
C ILE A 154 14.00 -5.28 1.94
N ALA A 155 14.61 -5.15 3.13
CA ALA A 155 13.92 -4.76 4.35
C ALA A 155 13.22 -3.40 4.22
N GLN A 156 13.86 -2.40 3.60
CA GLN A 156 13.24 -1.09 3.35
C GLN A 156 11.95 -1.22 2.54
N ILE A 157 11.96 -1.99 1.46
CA ILE A 157 10.80 -2.18 0.60
C ILE A 157 9.70 -2.96 1.35
N VAL A 158 10.06 -4.10 1.95
CA VAL A 158 9.08 -4.98 2.60
C VAL A 158 8.43 -4.30 3.80
N LEU A 159 9.22 -3.70 4.69
CA LEU A 159 8.69 -3.04 5.88
C LEU A 159 7.81 -1.84 5.51
N THR A 160 8.18 -1.06 4.49
CA THR A 160 7.37 0.07 4.02
C THR A 160 6.05 -0.39 3.42
N LEU A 161 6.08 -1.37 2.52
CA LEU A 161 4.88 -1.81 1.81
C LEU A 161 3.91 -2.58 2.72
N THR A 162 4.42 -3.43 3.62
CA THR A 162 3.57 -4.21 4.53
C THR A 162 2.92 -3.38 5.64
N ARG A 163 3.35 -2.12 5.83
CA ARG A 163 2.64 -1.16 6.68
C ARG A 163 1.45 -0.52 5.99
N ARG A 164 1.29 -0.72 4.68
CA ARG A 164 0.11 -0.24 3.96
C ARG A 164 -1.08 -1.18 4.16
N PRO A 165 -2.29 -0.63 4.40
CA PRO A 165 -3.51 -1.42 4.48
C PRO A 165 -3.68 -2.32 3.24
N GLY A 166 -4.01 -3.58 3.47
CA GLY A 166 -4.24 -4.54 2.39
C GLY A 166 -2.99 -5.20 1.81
N ILE A 167 -1.78 -4.92 2.33
CA ILE A 167 -0.53 -5.57 1.91
C ILE A 167 0.08 -6.31 3.12
N GLY A 168 0.13 -7.63 3.06
CA GLY A 168 0.75 -8.47 4.10
C GLY A 168 2.03 -9.15 3.66
N GLN A 169 2.25 -9.25 2.35
CA GLN A 169 3.36 -10.00 1.78
C GLN A 169 3.92 -9.29 0.54
N VAL A 170 5.21 -9.53 0.26
CA VAL A 170 5.90 -8.99 -0.91
C VAL A 170 6.64 -10.11 -1.65
N ILE A 171 6.56 -10.09 -2.98
CA ILE A 171 7.32 -10.96 -3.89
C ILE A 171 8.14 -10.07 -4.82
N PHE A 172 9.35 -10.50 -5.15
CA PHE A 172 10.25 -9.76 -6.03
C PHE A 172 10.49 -10.46 -7.34
N THR A 173 10.50 -9.69 -8.42
CA THR A 173 10.83 -10.16 -9.77
C THR A 173 11.83 -9.23 -10.44
N VAL A 174 12.67 -9.79 -11.31
CA VAL A 174 13.57 -9.05 -12.19
C VAL A 174 13.31 -9.54 -13.62
N ASP A 175 13.06 -8.62 -14.55
CA ASP A 175 12.69 -8.93 -15.93
C ASP A 175 11.56 -9.98 -16.04
N GLY A 176 10.61 -9.93 -15.11
CA GLY A 176 9.48 -10.85 -15.03
C GLY A 176 9.79 -12.22 -14.43
N ALA A 177 11.05 -12.53 -14.11
CA ALA A 177 11.43 -13.76 -13.44
C ALA A 177 11.42 -13.59 -11.91
N ASP A 178 10.87 -14.56 -11.20
CA ASP A 178 10.90 -14.58 -9.74
C ASP A 178 12.35 -14.73 -9.25
N ILE A 179 12.74 -13.95 -8.25
CA ILE A 179 14.08 -13.96 -7.66
C ILE A 179 14.09 -14.41 -6.21
N SER A 180 15.25 -14.90 -5.75
CA SER A 180 15.55 -15.11 -4.33
C SER A 180 15.94 -13.80 -3.69
N VAL A 181 15.49 -13.57 -2.47
CA VAL A 181 15.84 -12.38 -1.69
C VAL A 181 16.34 -12.78 -0.30
N PRO A 182 17.29 -12.03 0.28
CA PRO A 182 17.76 -12.29 1.65
C PRO A 182 16.72 -11.82 2.67
N ARG A 183 16.47 -12.66 3.69
CA ARG A 183 15.73 -12.26 4.89
C ARG A 183 16.60 -11.50 5.87
N GLY A 184 15.98 -10.91 6.88
CA GLY A 184 16.68 -10.17 7.93
C GLY A 184 17.76 -10.98 8.68
N GLY A 185 17.59 -12.30 8.79
CA GLY A 185 18.58 -13.22 9.34
C GLY A 185 19.76 -13.51 8.41
N GLY A 186 19.65 -13.20 7.14
CA GLY A 186 20.68 -13.41 6.13
C GLY A 186 20.49 -14.65 5.25
N ASP A 187 19.52 -15.51 5.56
CA ASP A 187 19.13 -16.66 4.72
C ASP A 187 18.42 -16.18 3.45
N LEU A 188 18.63 -16.89 2.34
CA LEU A 188 17.96 -16.62 1.08
C LEU A 188 16.64 -17.38 0.98
N THR A 189 15.63 -16.73 0.44
CA THR A 189 14.38 -17.39 0.06
C THR A 189 14.57 -18.24 -1.21
N ALA A 190 13.65 -19.18 -1.46
CA ALA A 190 13.49 -19.70 -2.82
C ALA A 190 12.90 -18.61 -3.73
N PRO A 191 13.17 -18.65 -5.06
CA PRO A 191 12.57 -17.70 -6.00
C PRO A 191 11.04 -17.70 -5.89
N GLY A 192 10.42 -16.52 -5.93
CA GLY A 192 8.96 -16.38 -5.85
C GLY A 192 8.35 -16.61 -4.45
N THR A 193 9.17 -16.88 -3.44
CA THR A 193 8.67 -16.96 -2.06
C THR A 193 8.30 -15.57 -1.55
N ALA A 194 7.07 -15.43 -1.08
CA ALA A 194 6.62 -14.19 -0.46
C ALA A 194 7.31 -13.98 0.90
N VAL A 195 7.71 -12.75 1.17
CA VAL A 195 8.28 -12.31 2.45
C VAL A 195 7.33 -11.36 3.16
N THR A 196 7.42 -11.32 4.48
CA THR A 196 6.53 -10.58 5.38
C THR A 196 7.31 -9.57 6.22
N TYR A 197 6.59 -8.74 6.95
CA TYR A 197 7.17 -7.84 7.95
C TYR A 197 8.06 -8.58 8.96
N ASP A 198 7.60 -9.74 9.44
CA ASP A 198 8.27 -10.50 10.50
C ASP A 198 9.62 -11.08 10.04
N ASP A 199 9.79 -11.35 8.76
CA ASP A 199 11.06 -11.82 8.19
C ASP A 199 12.21 -10.80 8.37
N TYR A 200 11.90 -9.53 8.66
CA TYR A 200 12.89 -8.45 8.76
C TYR A 200 13.00 -7.81 10.16
N LEU A 201 12.35 -8.36 11.18
CA LEU A 201 12.46 -7.87 12.55
C LEU A 201 13.93 -7.87 13.07
N ALA A 202 14.75 -8.81 12.60
CA ALA A 202 16.16 -8.89 13.00
C ALA A 202 17.01 -7.68 12.60
N VAL A 203 16.62 -6.96 11.54
CA VAL A 203 17.33 -5.76 11.07
C VAL A 203 16.61 -4.46 11.46
N LEU A 204 15.40 -4.55 12.02
CA LEU A 204 14.65 -3.41 12.49
C LEU A 204 15.30 -2.81 13.75
N SER A 205 15.38 -1.51 13.83
CA SER A 205 15.78 -0.82 15.06
C SER A 205 14.65 -0.89 16.09
N THR A 206 14.99 -1.26 17.32
CA THR A 206 14.05 -1.24 18.46
C THR A 206 13.93 0.14 19.10
N ARG A 207 14.68 1.11 18.58
CA ARG A 207 14.66 2.47 19.13
C ARG A 207 13.58 3.24 18.37
N ASP A 208 12.48 3.57 19.05
CA ASP A 208 11.55 4.60 18.59
C ASP A 208 12.30 5.94 18.60
N SER A 209 12.26 6.62 17.46
CA SER A 209 12.89 7.93 17.27
C SER A 209 12.00 9.02 17.80
#